data_5d500131761385ace2b10cddee3661f5
#
_entry.id   5d500131761385ace2b10cddee3661f5
#
_cell.length_a   1.000
_cell.length_b   1.000
_cell.length_c   1.000
_cell.angle_alpha   90.00
_cell.angle_beta   90.00
_cell.angle_gamma   90.00
#
_symmetry.space_group_name_H-M   'P 1'
#
loop_
_entity.id
_entity.type
_entity.pdbx_description
1 polymer ?
#
loop_
_entity_poly.entity_id
_entity_poly.type
_entity_poly.pdbx_seq_one_letter_code
_entity_poly.pdbx_strand_id
1 'polypeptide(L)'
;MTITIDEGRLNETFAALANSTRRAILARLARGAATVNELAEPFEMTLPAISKHIKALERAGLVIRGQRAQYRPVWEARFDRMDEYLQQLRSERETGGHHD
;
A
#
# COMPACT_ATOMS: atom_id res chain seq x y z
N MET A 1 -12.38 -1.39 27.93
CA MET A 1 -11.15 -1.61 27.16
C MET A 1 -10.71 -0.34 26.49
N THR A 2 -9.46 -0.03 26.64
CA THR A 2 -8.91 1.20 26.10
C THR A 2 -8.22 0.92 24.79
N ILE A 3 -8.59 1.63 23.75
CA ILE A 3 -7.91 1.53 22.47
C ILE A 3 -6.92 2.68 22.43
N THR A 4 -5.65 2.33 22.28
CA THR A 4 -4.60 3.33 22.19
C THR A 4 -4.37 3.70 20.73
N ILE A 5 -4.56 4.95 20.41
CA ILE A 5 -4.30 5.47 19.08
C ILE A 5 -3.01 6.28 19.14
N ASP A 6 -2.07 5.95 18.25
CA ASP A 6 -0.85 6.72 18.15
C ASP A 6 -1.16 8.00 17.38
N GLU A 7 -1.34 9.09 18.09
CA GLU A 7 -1.69 10.37 17.48
C GLU A 7 -0.62 10.87 16.52
N GLY A 8 0.65 10.65 16.83
CA GLY A 8 1.73 11.05 15.94
C GLY A 8 1.65 10.33 14.60
N ARG A 9 1.39 9.04 14.65
CA ARG A 9 1.25 8.24 13.44
C ARG A 9 0.02 8.63 12.64
N LEU A 10 -1.07 8.91 13.33
CA LEU A 10 -2.30 9.36 12.70
C LEU A 10 -2.10 10.70 12.02
N ASN A 11 -1.40 11.62 12.68
CA ASN A 11 -1.08 12.93 12.10
C ASN A 11 -0.20 12.80 10.87
N GLU A 12 0.77 11.89 10.87
CA GLU A 12 1.59 11.62 9.70
C GLU A 12 0.77 11.11 8.54
N THR A 13 -0.19 10.24 8.82
CA THR A 13 -1.09 9.71 7.80
C THR A 13 -1.91 10.83 7.17
N PHE A 14 -2.53 11.66 7.99
CA PHE A 14 -3.32 12.78 7.49
C PHE A 14 -2.47 13.77 6.71
N ALA A 15 -1.25 14.07 7.21
CA ALA A 15 -0.35 14.97 6.53
C ALA A 15 0.04 14.42 5.16
N ALA A 16 0.32 13.12 5.10
CA ALA A 16 0.65 12.49 3.82
C ALA A 16 -0.52 12.58 2.83
N LEU A 17 -1.74 12.40 3.32
CA LEU A 17 -2.93 12.42 2.47
C LEU A 17 -3.42 13.83 2.15
N ALA A 18 -2.90 14.84 2.83
CA ALA A 18 -3.29 16.23 2.57
C ALA A 18 -2.70 16.77 1.26
N ASN A 19 -1.69 16.11 0.74
CA ASN A 19 -1.00 16.54 -0.48
C ASN A 19 -1.63 15.88 -1.70
N SER A 20 -2.02 16.68 -2.69
CA SER A 20 -2.69 16.16 -3.88
C SER A 20 -1.82 15.23 -4.72
N THR A 21 -0.52 15.53 -4.80
CA THR A 21 0.41 14.67 -5.54
C THR A 21 0.50 13.30 -4.88
N ARG A 22 0.57 13.27 -3.54
CA ARG A 22 0.64 11.99 -2.82
C ARG A 22 -0.63 11.19 -2.99
N ARG A 23 -1.80 11.85 -2.99
CA ARG A 23 -3.06 11.16 -3.25
C ARG A 23 -3.08 10.57 -4.66
N ALA A 24 -2.55 11.29 -5.63
CA ALA A 24 -2.49 10.81 -7.01
C ALA A 24 -1.54 9.61 -7.13
N ILE A 25 -0.42 9.64 -6.40
CA ILE A 25 0.51 8.51 -6.37
C ILE A 25 -0.19 7.27 -5.79
N LEU A 26 -0.91 7.44 -4.70
CA LEU A 26 -1.65 6.32 -4.10
C LEU A 26 -2.73 5.80 -5.05
N ALA A 27 -3.43 6.68 -5.74
CA ALA A 27 -4.44 6.27 -6.70
C ALA A 27 -3.83 5.46 -7.84
N ARG A 28 -2.63 5.86 -8.30
CA ARG A 28 -1.92 5.10 -9.31
C ARG A 28 -1.51 3.71 -8.79
N LEU A 29 -1.02 3.66 -7.57
CA LEU A 29 -0.59 2.39 -6.96
C LEU A 29 -1.77 1.45 -6.69
N ALA A 30 -2.96 2.00 -6.51
CA ALA A 30 -4.16 1.17 -6.36
C ALA A 30 -4.45 0.36 -7.63
N ARG A 31 -3.88 0.75 -8.76
CA ARG A 31 -4.05 0.03 -10.02
C ARG A 31 -2.95 -0.99 -10.27
N GLY A 32 -1.93 -1.01 -9.43
CA GLY A 32 -0.84 -1.96 -9.56
C GLY A 32 0.48 -1.38 -9.10
N ALA A 33 1.43 -2.26 -8.79
CA ALA A 33 2.77 -1.85 -8.38
C ALA A 33 3.43 -1.01 -9.47
N ALA A 34 4.29 -0.10 -9.05
CA ALA A 34 4.94 0.82 -9.98
C ALA A 34 6.31 1.24 -9.48
N THR A 35 7.21 1.51 -10.40
CA THR A 35 8.52 2.07 -10.11
C THR A 35 8.40 3.59 -9.93
N VAL A 36 9.47 4.20 -9.40
CA VAL A 36 9.47 5.66 -9.23
C VAL A 36 9.31 6.36 -10.58
N ASN A 37 9.92 5.83 -11.63
CA ASN A 37 9.78 6.41 -12.97
C ASN A 37 8.35 6.36 -13.45
N GLU A 38 7.69 5.24 -13.25
CA GLU A 38 6.29 5.10 -13.63
C GLU A 38 5.39 6.04 -12.82
N LEU A 39 5.70 6.21 -11.54
CA LEU A 39 4.93 7.12 -10.70
C LEU A 39 5.14 8.57 -11.07
N ALA A 40 6.33 8.92 -11.57
CA ALA A 40 6.64 10.29 -11.97
C ALA A 40 6.03 10.68 -13.29
N GLU A 41 5.70 9.71 -14.13
CA GLU A 41 5.29 9.95 -15.50
C GLU A 41 4.18 10.99 -15.68
N PRO A 42 3.08 10.94 -14.92
CA PRO A 42 2.00 11.90 -15.11
C PRO A 42 2.27 13.30 -14.50
N PHE A 43 3.41 13.49 -13.86
CA PHE A 43 3.70 14.74 -13.17
C PHE A 43 4.83 15.49 -13.85
N GLU A 44 4.74 16.83 -13.82
CA GLU A 44 5.84 17.67 -14.27
C GLU A 44 6.75 17.99 -13.09
N MET A 45 7.33 16.93 -12.53
CA MET A 45 8.18 17.04 -11.34
C MET A 45 9.44 16.23 -11.55
N THR A 46 10.49 16.62 -10.86
CA THR A 46 11.76 15.88 -10.91
C THR A 46 11.63 14.57 -10.16
N LEU A 47 12.46 13.59 -10.50
CA LEU A 47 12.47 12.31 -9.79
C LEU A 47 12.77 12.49 -8.30
N PRO A 48 13.73 13.35 -7.88
CA PRO A 48 13.93 13.59 -6.45
C PRO A 48 12.68 14.13 -5.75
N ALA A 49 11.91 14.99 -6.42
CA ALA A 49 10.67 15.51 -5.82
C ALA A 49 9.64 14.40 -5.64
N ILE A 50 9.47 13.54 -6.64
CA ILE A 50 8.58 12.40 -6.55
C ILE A 50 9.05 11.45 -5.45
N SER A 51 10.35 11.18 -5.38
CA SER A 51 10.91 10.31 -4.34
C SER A 51 10.61 10.84 -2.94
N LYS A 52 10.65 12.15 -2.73
CA LYS A 52 10.30 12.73 -1.43
C LYS A 52 8.86 12.44 -1.06
N HIS A 53 7.96 12.53 -2.01
CA HIS A 53 6.55 12.21 -1.77
C HIS A 53 6.37 10.72 -1.44
N ILE A 54 7.07 9.86 -2.17
CA ILE A 54 7.01 8.41 -1.92
C ILE A 54 7.55 8.10 -0.53
N LYS A 55 8.66 8.73 -0.14
CA LYS A 55 9.23 8.50 1.20
C LYS A 55 8.29 8.97 2.30
N ALA A 56 7.58 10.07 2.06
CA ALA A 56 6.58 10.53 3.03
C ALA A 56 5.45 9.50 3.19
N LEU A 57 5.02 8.91 2.08
CA LEU A 57 4.00 7.86 2.10
C LEU A 57 4.51 6.60 2.79
N GLU A 58 5.79 6.25 2.57
CA GLU A 58 6.40 5.12 3.27
C GLU A 58 6.45 5.35 4.78
N ARG A 59 6.88 6.54 5.19
CA ARG A 59 6.95 6.88 6.62
C ARG A 59 5.58 6.88 7.27
N ALA A 60 4.56 7.26 6.52
CA ALA A 60 3.19 7.23 7.02
C ALA A 60 2.60 5.81 7.05
N GLY A 61 3.35 4.82 6.55
CA GLY A 61 2.90 3.43 6.54
C GLY A 61 1.87 3.13 5.47
N LEU A 62 1.78 3.96 4.44
CA LEU A 62 0.79 3.79 3.37
C LEU A 62 1.34 3.06 2.15
N VAL A 63 2.66 3.07 1.98
CA VAL A 63 3.33 2.49 0.82
C VAL A 63 4.52 1.69 1.30
N ILE A 64 4.77 0.57 0.66
CA ILE A 64 5.97 -0.24 0.91
C ILE A 64 6.72 -0.43 -0.40
N ARG A 65 8.04 -0.54 -0.28
CA ARG A 65 8.90 -0.87 -1.39
C ARG A 65 9.05 -2.38 -1.46
N GLY A 66 8.67 -2.94 -2.59
CA GLY A 66 8.77 -4.37 -2.80
C GLY A 66 9.95 -4.73 -3.69
N GLN A 67 9.86 -5.88 -4.34
CA GLN A 67 10.90 -6.39 -5.23
C GLN A 67 10.98 -5.54 -6.51
N ARG A 68 12.16 -5.55 -7.14
CA ARG A 68 12.39 -4.87 -8.40
C ARG A 68 12.19 -3.36 -8.31
N ALA A 69 12.45 -2.79 -7.12
CA ALA A 69 12.28 -1.36 -6.87
C ALA A 69 10.88 -0.85 -7.21
N GLN A 70 9.89 -1.69 -7.05
CA GLN A 70 8.51 -1.30 -7.23
C GLN A 70 7.86 -1.00 -5.90
N TYR A 71 6.95 -0.05 -5.91
CA TYR A 71 6.19 0.34 -4.73
C TYR A 71 4.78 -0.22 -4.81
N ARG A 72 4.22 -0.53 -3.66
CA ARG A 72 2.86 -1.06 -3.54
C ARG A 72 2.18 -0.41 -2.35
N PRO A 73 0.87 -0.26 -2.39
CA PRO A 73 0.16 0.21 -1.20
C PRO A 73 0.15 -0.87 -0.12
N VAL A 74 0.19 -0.42 1.11
CA VAL A 74 0.21 -1.34 2.26
C VAL A 74 -1.03 -2.21 2.32
N TRP A 75 -2.19 -1.67 1.98
CA TRP A 75 -3.42 -2.46 2.02
C TRP A 75 -3.38 -3.64 1.04
N GLU A 76 -2.70 -3.49 -0.10
CA GLU A 76 -2.57 -4.58 -1.06
C GLU A 76 -1.76 -5.74 -0.48
N ALA A 77 -0.67 -5.42 0.22
CA ALA A 77 0.13 -6.45 0.87
C ALA A 77 -0.69 -7.20 1.92
N ARG A 78 -1.55 -6.49 2.64
CA ARG A 78 -2.42 -7.12 3.63
C ARG A 78 -3.47 -8.01 2.97
N PHE A 79 -4.01 -7.56 1.85
CA PHE A 79 -4.98 -8.35 1.12
C PHE A 79 -4.36 -9.60 0.52
N ASP A 80 -3.10 -9.53 0.08
CA ASP A 80 -2.40 -10.71 -0.42
C ASP A 80 -2.32 -11.79 0.66
N ARG A 81 -1.97 -11.41 1.88
CA ARG A 81 -1.93 -12.35 2.99
C ARG A 81 -3.29 -12.92 3.31
N MET A 82 -4.30 -12.09 3.24
CA MET A 82 -5.67 -12.52 3.47
C MET A 82 -6.11 -13.50 2.39
N ASP A 83 -5.76 -13.23 1.15
CA ASP A 83 -6.05 -14.13 0.05
C ASP A 83 -5.41 -15.48 0.24
N GLU A 84 -4.14 -15.52 0.65
CA GLU A 84 -3.45 -16.77 0.93
C GLU A 84 -4.18 -17.55 2.02
N TYR A 85 -4.57 -16.86 3.08
CA TYR A 85 -5.29 -17.48 4.18
C TYR A 85 -6.63 -18.05 3.73
N LEU A 86 -7.37 -17.27 2.95
CA LEU A 86 -8.65 -17.71 2.43
C LEU A 86 -8.53 -18.89 1.48
N GLN A 87 -7.50 -18.87 0.65
CA GLN A 87 -7.22 -20.00 -0.23
C GLN A 87 -6.90 -21.26 0.57
N GLN A 88 -6.14 -21.10 1.63
CA GLN A 88 -5.80 -22.22 2.50
C GLN A 88 -7.05 -22.79 3.16
N LEU A 89 -7.92 -21.94 3.67
CA LEU A 89 -9.18 -22.38 4.26
C LEU A 89 -10.07 -23.09 3.23
N ARG A 90 -10.11 -22.55 2.04
CA ARG A 90 -10.89 -23.16 0.97
C ARG A 90 -10.36 -24.52 0.60
N SER A 91 -9.04 -24.64 0.53
CA SER A 91 -8.39 -25.91 0.21
C SER A 91 -8.71 -26.97 1.28
N GLU A 92 -8.61 -26.60 2.55
CA GLU A 92 -8.96 -27.51 3.64
C GLU A 92 -10.41 -27.92 3.57
N ARG A 93 -11.29 -27.00 3.26
CA ARG A 93 -12.70 -27.30 3.15
C ARG A 93 -12.96 -28.28 2.00
N GLU A 94 -12.30 -28.07 0.88
CA GLU A 94 -12.49 -28.93 -0.29
C GLU A 94 -11.96 -30.32 -0.07
N THR A 95 -10.83 -30.45 0.63
CA THR A 95 -10.25 -31.75 0.84
C THR A 95 -10.84 -32.48 2.04
N GLY A 96 -11.22 -31.74 3.05
CA GLY A 96 -11.66 -32.37 4.29
C GLY A 96 -13.14 -32.53 4.42
N GLY A 97 -13.89 -31.56 4.05
CA GLY A 97 -15.27 -31.57 4.36
C GLY A 97 -16.20 -31.72 3.21
N HIS A 98 -15.65 -31.89 2.12
CA HIS A 98 -16.49 -31.88 0.99
C HIS A 98 -17.33 -33.08 0.91
N HIS A 99 -18.57 -32.93 0.83
CA HIS A 99 -19.35 -34.03 0.65
C HIS A 99 -20.55 -33.47 0.15
N ASP A 100 -20.83 -33.56 -0.31
CA ASP A 100 -21.80 -33.21 -0.79
C ASP A 100 -22.57 -33.32 -0.53
#